data_b61dd01a668b3bb3d9df0d9a73b36577
#
_entry.id   b61dd01a668b3bb3d9df0d9a73b36577
#
_cell.length_a   1.000
_cell.length_b   1.000
_cell.length_c   1.000
_cell.angle_alpha   90.00
_cell.angle_beta   90.00
_cell.angle_gamma   90.00
#
_symmetry.space_group_name_H-M   'P 1'
#
loop_
_entity.id
_entity.type
_entity.pdbx_description
1 polymer ?
#
loop_
_entity_poly.entity_id
_entity_poly.type
_entity_poly.pdbx_seq_one_letter_code
_entity_poly.pdbx_strand_id
1 'polypeptide(L)'
;MKKSYELDMTTGVILPKMLQFCFPLIFTGILQLLFNAADVFVVGKYVGAVAMAAVGTSGPIINLLVNLFLGLSVGVNVAVARFIGADRRKDVEELLATAYTTALLSGFLLLLIGNLLISTIIRGMNTPEEVAPQAETYLRYFSLGIPFMVLYDFLAAVFRAVGDTRRPLYVQILAGLLNLALNLNFVIQWKMGVAGVAIATSISQLFSAVVLVILLAREKEALHLHPLRFRIHRDKLKKIVSIGLPAGIQGTLFSISNVMIQSAINTFGSQAMAAATISANLEGFVYISMNSISQGQMSFVSQNLGAKKYSRLNGILKSSLTLLFSIALLTGIIVFFFGRNLAGIFTKDGEVLQYAKERLEIIVYPYMIFGMMDTLVGALRGFGCSIQPMFISLVGICLSRVFYVMVLFPMEFFHGLRPLYISYPVSWMITAFSLWIMYFYIRKQYPKVDYR
;
A
#
# COMPACT_ATOMS: atom_id res chain seq x y z
N MET A 1 -22.87 8.13 22.62
CA MET A 1 -22.91 6.66 22.34
C MET A 1 -21.93 6.35 21.24
N LYS A 2 -20.91 5.50 21.50
CA LYS A 2 -20.00 5.02 20.45
C LYS A 2 -20.84 4.23 19.42
N LYS A 3 -20.69 4.58 18.13
CA LYS A 3 -21.38 3.83 17.07
C LYS A 3 -20.79 2.43 16.94
N SER A 4 -21.60 1.45 16.55
CA SER A 4 -21.26 0.03 16.43
C SER A 4 -20.05 -0.30 15.54
N TYR A 5 -19.56 0.67 14.74
CA TYR A 5 -18.44 0.50 13.81
C TYR A 5 -17.11 1.06 14.31
N GLU A 6 -17.12 1.92 15.33
CA GLU A 6 -15.91 2.56 15.87
C GLU A 6 -15.25 1.67 16.91
N LEU A 7 -14.00 1.29 16.67
CA LEU A 7 -13.21 0.48 17.59
C LEU A 7 -12.39 1.39 18.52
N ASP A 8 -12.71 1.38 19.82
CA ASP A 8 -11.86 2.04 20.81
C ASP A 8 -10.54 1.29 20.98
N MET A 9 -9.45 1.85 20.49
CA MET A 9 -8.12 1.24 20.56
C MET A 9 -7.43 1.48 21.91
N THR A 10 -7.99 2.36 22.76
CA THR A 10 -7.36 2.79 24.02
C THR A 10 -7.74 1.95 25.23
N THR A 11 -8.73 1.07 25.11
CA THR A 11 -9.26 0.22 26.20
C THR A 11 -9.30 -1.25 25.83
N GLY A 12 -9.52 -2.13 26.79
CA GLY A 12 -9.72 -3.56 26.60
C GLY A 12 -8.49 -4.33 26.09
N VAL A 13 -8.69 -5.60 25.73
CA VAL A 13 -7.63 -6.50 25.25
C VAL A 13 -7.21 -6.11 23.84
N ILE A 14 -5.90 -6.00 23.59
CA ILE A 14 -5.36 -5.43 22.35
C ILE A 14 -5.48 -6.41 21.18
N LEU A 15 -5.07 -7.67 21.37
CA LEU A 15 -4.96 -8.66 20.29
C LEU A 15 -6.28 -8.90 19.53
N PRO A 16 -7.44 -9.15 20.20
CA PRO A 16 -8.71 -9.31 19.49
C PRO A 16 -9.15 -8.06 18.74
N LYS A 17 -8.90 -6.89 19.33
CA LYS A 17 -9.21 -5.61 18.68
C LYS A 17 -8.35 -5.35 17.44
N MET A 18 -7.08 -5.74 17.51
CA MET A 18 -6.16 -5.63 16.37
C MET A 18 -6.56 -6.59 15.25
N LEU A 19 -6.99 -7.83 15.57
CA LEU A 19 -7.59 -8.76 14.61
C LEU A 19 -8.81 -8.16 13.93
N GLN A 20 -9.74 -7.61 14.74
CA GLN A 20 -10.96 -6.97 14.24
C GLN A 20 -10.66 -5.78 13.31
N PHE A 21 -9.57 -5.07 13.57
CA PHE A 21 -9.11 -3.95 12.76
C PHE A 21 -8.41 -4.40 11.48
N CYS A 22 -7.46 -5.35 11.59
CA CYS A 22 -6.62 -5.77 10.46
C CYS A 22 -7.38 -6.64 9.45
N PHE A 23 -8.32 -7.49 9.91
CA PHE A 23 -9.04 -8.40 9.02
C PHE A 23 -9.77 -7.69 7.86
N PRO A 24 -10.56 -6.63 8.08
CA PRO A 24 -11.17 -5.90 6.97
C PRO A 24 -10.15 -5.23 6.04
N LEU A 25 -9.00 -4.78 6.57
CA LEU A 25 -7.92 -4.20 5.74
C LEU A 25 -7.27 -5.23 4.83
N ILE A 26 -6.98 -6.42 5.36
CA ILE A 26 -6.45 -7.54 4.58
C ILE A 26 -7.44 -7.88 3.47
N PHE A 27 -8.72 -7.98 3.78
CA PHE A 27 -9.77 -8.28 2.81
C PHE A 27 -9.87 -7.19 1.73
N THR A 28 -9.81 -5.91 2.12
CA THR A 28 -9.80 -4.79 1.17
C THR A 28 -8.63 -4.89 0.19
N GLY A 29 -7.42 -5.16 0.68
CA GLY A 29 -6.25 -5.29 -0.17
C GLY A 29 -6.30 -6.51 -1.09
N ILE A 30 -6.77 -7.67 -0.60
CA ILE A 30 -7.00 -8.86 -1.43
C ILE A 30 -8.00 -8.56 -2.55
N LEU A 31 -9.11 -7.90 -2.23
CA LEU A 31 -10.10 -7.51 -3.24
C LEU A 31 -9.51 -6.59 -4.30
N GLN A 32 -8.68 -5.62 -3.90
CA GLN A 32 -7.98 -4.76 -4.86
C GLN A 32 -7.10 -5.55 -5.83
N LEU A 33 -6.34 -6.55 -5.33
CA LEU A 33 -5.56 -7.43 -6.20
C LEU A 33 -6.44 -8.23 -7.16
N LEU A 34 -7.56 -8.78 -6.67
CA LEU A 34 -8.48 -9.54 -7.50
C LEU A 34 -9.14 -8.67 -8.58
N PHE A 35 -9.52 -7.44 -8.26
CA PHE A 35 -10.10 -6.52 -9.24
C PHE A 35 -9.08 -6.09 -10.29
N ASN A 36 -7.84 -5.79 -9.90
CA ASN A 36 -6.77 -5.52 -10.85
C ASN A 36 -6.50 -6.73 -11.78
N ALA A 37 -6.51 -7.94 -11.23
CA ALA A 37 -6.36 -9.15 -12.03
C ALA A 37 -7.55 -9.34 -13.00
N ALA A 38 -8.77 -9.03 -12.57
CA ALA A 38 -9.96 -9.08 -13.42
C ALA A 38 -9.89 -8.07 -14.57
N ASP A 39 -9.40 -6.85 -14.31
CA ASP A 39 -9.19 -5.83 -15.36
C ASP A 39 -8.24 -6.34 -16.44
N VAL A 40 -7.08 -6.87 -16.04
CA VAL A 40 -6.09 -7.45 -16.96
C VAL A 40 -6.66 -8.65 -17.73
N PHE A 41 -7.42 -9.51 -17.05
CA PHE A 41 -8.08 -10.67 -17.67
C PHE A 41 -9.10 -10.26 -18.74
N VAL A 42 -9.97 -9.29 -18.43
CA VAL A 42 -10.98 -8.78 -19.36
C VAL A 42 -10.32 -8.20 -20.61
N VAL A 43 -9.28 -7.36 -20.43
CA VAL A 43 -8.53 -6.77 -21.54
C VAL A 43 -7.85 -7.86 -22.37
N GLY A 44 -7.14 -8.79 -21.72
CA GLY A 44 -6.40 -9.85 -22.41
C GLY A 44 -7.31 -10.76 -23.23
N LYS A 45 -8.49 -11.12 -22.69
CA LYS A 45 -9.42 -12.04 -23.33
C LYS A 45 -10.22 -11.39 -24.47
N TYR A 46 -10.64 -10.14 -24.31
CA TYR A 46 -11.61 -9.51 -25.23
C TYR A 46 -11.01 -8.45 -26.15
N VAL A 47 -9.85 -7.87 -25.79
CA VAL A 47 -9.17 -6.84 -26.61
C VAL A 47 -7.89 -7.38 -27.26
N GLY A 48 -7.12 -8.21 -26.53
CA GLY A 48 -5.95 -8.88 -27.05
C GLY A 48 -4.64 -8.58 -26.31
N ALA A 49 -3.57 -9.24 -26.76
CA ALA A 49 -2.27 -9.25 -26.05
C ALA A 49 -1.61 -7.86 -25.98
N VAL A 50 -1.71 -7.05 -27.06
CA VAL A 50 -1.13 -5.70 -27.09
C VAL A 50 -1.81 -4.79 -26.06
N ALA A 51 -3.14 -4.88 -25.93
CA ALA A 51 -3.91 -4.14 -24.94
C ALA A 51 -3.58 -4.58 -23.50
N MET A 52 -3.41 -5.89 -23.28
CA MET A 52 -2.98 -6.43 -22.00
C MET A 52 -1.58 -5.93 -21.62
N ALA A 53 -0.65 -5.88 -22.57
CA ALA A 53 0.67 -5.31 -22.37
C ALA A 53 0.62 -3.83 -22.03
N ALA A 54 -0.27 -3.06 -22.69
CA ALA A 54 -0.46 -1.63 -22.41
C ALA A 54 -0.95 -1.37 -20.98
N VAL A 55 -1.92 -2.13 -20.50
CA VAL A 55 -2.41 -2.04 -19.10
C VAL A 55 -1.31 -2.45 -18.12
N GLY A 56 -0.59 -3.54 -18.40
CA GLY A 56 0.50 -4.03 -17.54
C GLY A 56 1.66 -3.03 -17.42
N THR A 57 2.07 -2.42 -18.52
CA THR A 57 3.14 -1.40 -18.54
C THR A 57 2.75 -0.13 -17.78
N SER A 58 1.46 0.16 -17.69
CA SER A 58 0.95 1.35 -16.99
C SER A 58 1.04 1.25 -15.45
N GLY A 59 1.02 0.03 -14.89
CA GLY A 59 1.02 -0.19 -13.44
C GLY A 59 2.18 0.49 -12.69
N PRO A 60 3.45 0.29 -13.07
CA PRO A 60 4.59 0.96 -12.45
C PRO A 60 4.52 2.48 -12.50
N ILE A 61 3.99 3.05 -13.60
CA ILE A 61 3.83 4.51 -13.78
C ILE A 61 2.80 5.03 -12.77
N ILE A 62 1.65 4.36 -12.66
CA ILE A 62 0.59 4.71 -11.71
C ILE A 62 1.13 4.64 -10.28
N ASN A 63 1.83 3.56 -9.93
CA ASN A 63 2.42 3.41 -8.60
C ASN A 63 3.43 4.51 -8.27
N LEU A 64 4.27 4.91 -9.21
CA LEU A 64 5.22 6.00 -9.02
C LEU A 64 4.51 7.33 -8.73
N LEU A 65 3.46 7.65 -9.49
CA LEU A 65 2.71 8.88 -9.33
C LEU A 65 1.89 8.91 -8.03
N VAL A 66 1.31 7.79 -7.64
CA VAL A 66 0.34 7.73 -6.53
C VAL A 66 1.02 7.49 -5.18
N ASN A 67 2.15 6.77 -5.11
CA ASN A 67 2.82 6.42 -3.85
C ASN A 67 3.13 7.62 -2.95
N LEU A 68 3.53 8.76 -3.55
CA LEU A 68 3.81 9.97 -2.79
C LEU A 68 2.57 10.45 -2.02
N PHE A 69 1.41 10.41 -2.66
CA PHE A 69 0.14 10.87 -2.08
C PHE A 69 -0.50 9.83 -1.16
N LEU A 70 -0.30 8.54 -1.45
CA LEU A 70 -0.61 7.47 -0.49
C LEU A 70 0.14 7.68 0.82
N GLY A 71 1.41 8.09 0.75
CA GLY A 71 2.17 8.47 1.93
C GLY A 71 1.51 9.60 2.72
N LEU A 72 0.96 10.63 2.06
CA LEU A 72 0.26 11.71 2.75
C LEU A 72 -0.98 11.21 3.51
N SER A 73 -1.69 10.20 3.01
CA SER A 73 -2.82 9.57 3.72
C SER A 73 -2.38 8.91 5.04
N VAL A 74 -1.15 8.39 5.10
CA VAL A 74 -0.53 7.91 6.35
C VAL A 74 -0.43 9.03 7.37
N GLY A 75 -0.01 10.23 6.94
CA GLY A 75 0.04 11.42 7.79
C GLY A 75 -1.33 11.81 8.34
N VAL A 76 -2.38 11.71 7.51
CA VAL A 76 -3.77 11.93 7.94
C VAL A 76 -4.16 10.92 9.02
N ASN A 77 -3.92 9.62 8.80
CA ASN A 77 -4.26 8.58 9.77
C ASN A 77 -3.62 8.84 11.13
N VAL A 78 -2.30 9.07 11.18
CA VAL A 78 -1.56 9.30 12.41
C VAL A 78 -2.07 10.53 13.15
N ALA A 79 -2.29 11.64 12.43
CA ALA A 79 -2.70 12.90 13.04
C ALA A 79 -4.14 12.83 13.57
N VAL A 80 -5.08 12.26 12.81
CA VAL A 80 -6.47 12.06 13.26
C VAL A 80 -6.51 11.10 14.46
N ALA A 81 -5.84 9.94 14.39
CA ALA A 81 -5.81 8.97 15.48
C ALA A 81 -5.28 9.59 16.77
N ARG A 82 -4.24 10.43 16.68
CA ARG A 82 -3.67 11.14 17.83
C ARG A 82 -4.65 12.12 18.45
N PHE A 83 -5.35 12.93 17.64
CA PHE A 83 -6.33 13.89 18.15
C PHE A 83 -7.59 13.21 18.70
N ILE A 84 -8.04 12.12 18.10
CA ILE A 84 -9.12 11.27 18.62
C ILE A 84 -8.75 10.72 20.00
N GLY A 85 -7.54 10.16 20.14
CA GLY A 85 -7.05 9.65 21.42
C GLY A 85 -6.96 10.74 22.51
N ALA A 86 -6.64 11.97 22.12
CA ALA A 86 -6.56 13.13 23.00
C ALA A 86 -7.92 13.81 23.28
N ASP A 87 -9.02 13.31 22.73
CA ASP A 87 -10.38 13.90 22.77
C ASP A 87 -10.41 15.39 22.31
N ARG A 88 -9.55 15.74 21.34
CA ARG A 88 -9.44 17.10 20.80
C ARG A 88 -10.33 17.26 19.57
N ARG A 89 -11.64 17.32 19.77
CA ARG A 89 -12.67 17.30 18.70
C ARG A 89 -12.51 18.40 17.67
N LYS A 90 -12.22 19.63 18.09
CA LYS A 90 -11.99 20.78 17.19
C LYS A 90 -10.80 20.53 16.25
N ASP A 91 -9.71 19.97 16.78
CA ASP A 91 -8.53 19.65 15.96
C ASP A 91 -8.82 18.54 14.94
N VAL A 92 -9.70 17.58 15.27
CA VAL A 92 -10.15 16.53 14.33
C VAL A 92 -10.95 17.17 13.19
N GLU A 93 -11.89 18.07 13.49
CA GLU A 93 -12.67 18.78 12.47
C GLU A 93 -11.78 19.60 11.53
N GLU A 94 -10.87 20.40 12.10
CA GLU A 94 -9.90 21.21 11.33
C GLU A 94 -8.99 20.32 10.46
N LEU A 95 -8.55 19.17 11.00
CA LEU A 95 -7.71 18.22 10.28
C LEU A 95 -8.48 17.55 9.16
N LEU A 96 -9.73 17.15 9.39
CA LEU A 96 -10.60 16.54 8.38
C LEU A 96 -10.86 17.49 7.20
N ALA A 97 -11.18 18.75 7.48
CA ALA A 97 -11.34 19.78 6.45
C ALA A 97 -10.03 19.99 5.66
N THR A 98 -8.89 20.03 6.35
CA THR A 98 -7.57 20.16 5.73
C THR A 98 -7.24 18.93 4.87
N ALA A 99 -7.46 17.72 5.37
CA ALA A 99 -7.21 16.48 4.65
C ALA A 99 -8.08 16.38 3.39
N TYR A 100 -9.36 16.68 3.49
CA TYR A 100 -10.30 16.70 2.36
C TYR A 100 -9.85 17.67 1.25
N THR A 101 -9.55 18.92 1.64
CA THR A 101 -9.12 19.95 0.70
C THR A 101 -7.77 19.61 0.08
N THR A 102 -6.81 19.10 0.87
CA THR A 102 -5.49 18.68 0.38
C THR A 102 -5.62 17.50 -0.58
N ALA A 103 -6.48 16.52 -0.29
CA ALA A 103 -6.71 15.37 -1.17
C ALA A 103 -7.21 15.80 -2.56
N LEU A 104 -8.18 16.71 -2.61
CA LEU A 104 -8.69 17.24 -3.86
C LEU A 104 -7.63 18.02 -4.63
N LEU A 105 -6.96 18.97 -3.99
CA LEU A 105 -5.92 19.78 -4.63
C LEU A 105 -4.77 18.91 -5.15
N SER A 106 -4.28 17.99 -4.34
CA SER A 106 -3.19 17.09 -4.74
C SER A 106 -3.62 16.12 -5.83
N GLY A 107 -4.84 15.59 -5.78
CA GLY A 107 -5.39 14.72 -6.81
C GLY A 107 -5.54 15.43 -8.16
N PHE A 108 -6.08 16.65 -8.17
CA PHE A 108 -6.18 17.44 -9.40
C PHE A 108 -4.80 17.89 -9.92
N LEU A 109 -3.86 18.20 -9.03
CA LEU A 109 -2.47 18.49 -9.42
C LEU A 109 -1.83 17.28 -10.10
N LEU A 110 -2.03 16.07 -9.54
CA LEU A 110 -1.56 14.83 -10.16
C LEU A 110 -2.20 14.55 -11.52
N LEU A 111 -3.50 14.80 -11.65
CA LEU A 111 -4.20 14.68 -12.93
C LEU A 111 -3.53 15.57 -13.99
N LEU A 112 -3.25 16.83 -13.66
CA LEU A 112 -2.62 17.78 -14.59
C LEU A 112 -1.18 17.37 -14.93
N ILE A 113 -0.34 17.14 -13.91
CA ILE A 113 1.07 16.76 -14.10
C ILE A 113 1.15 15.40 -14.79
N GLY A 114 0.34 14.43 -14.39
CA GLY A 114 0.29 13.11 -15.01
C GLY A 114 0.01 13.20 -16.49
N ASN A 115 -1.06 13.91 -16.90
CA ASN A 115 -1.40 14.08 -18.31
C ASN A 115 -0.31 14.77 -19.13
N LEU A 116 0.40 15.74 -18.55
CA LEU A 116 1.52 16.41 -19.22
C LEU A 116 2.72 15.48 -19.43
N LEU A 117 2.97 14.58 -18.48
CA LEU A 117 4.16 13.73 -18.48
C LEU A 117 3.94 12.35 -19.12
N ILE A 118 2.69 11.87 -19.29
CA ILE A 118 2.39 10.52 -19.77
C ILE A 118 3.17 10.17 -21.05
N SER A 119 3.09 10.99 -22.09
CA SER A 119 3.76 10.72 -23.37
C SER A 119 5.29 10.69 -23.22
N THR A 120 5.85 11.57 -22.37
CA THR A 120 7.29 11.62 -22.09
C THR A 120 7.75 10.39 -21.33
N ILE A 121 6.98 9.94 -20.33
CA ILE A 121 7.29 8.76 -19.52
C ILE A 121 7.23 7.50 -20.40
N ILE A 122 6.19 7.32 -21.20
CA ILE A 122 6.04 6.15 -22.09
C ILE A 122 7.21 6.06 -23.07
N ARG A 123 7.62 7.18 -23.67
CA ARG A 123 8.80 7.23 -24.56
C ARG A 123 10.09 6.93 -23.80
N GLY A 124 10.26 7.49 -22.60
CA GLY A 124 11.45 7.23 -21.76
C GLY A 124 11.58 5.80 -21.28
N MET A 125 10.47 5.04 -21.25
CA MET A 125 10.47 3.61 -20.90
C MET A 125 10.78 2.68 -22.08
N ASN A 126 11.06 3.23 -23.27
CA ASN A 126 11.26 2.46 -24.51
C ASN A 126 10.12 1.47 -24.77
N THR A 127 8.87 1.90 -24.52
CA THR A 127 7.68 1.07 -24.77
C THR A 127 7.58 0.77 -26.27
N PRO A 128 7.33 -0.48 -26.70
CA PRO A 128 7.20 -0.82 -28.10
C PRO A 128 6.15 0.05 -28.81
N GLU A 129 6.43 0.42 -30.08
CA GLU A 129 5.57 1.31 -30.86
C GLU A 129 4.13 0.81 -31.01
N GLU A 130 3.94 -0.53 -31.01
CA GLU A 130 2.62 -1.17 -31.06
C GLU A 130 1.80 -0.98 -29.77
N VAL A 131 2.49 -0.90 -28.61
CA VAL A 131 1.90 -0.85 -27.27
C VAL A 131 1.69 0.61 -26.80
N ALA A 132 2.61 1.51 -27.16
CA ALA A 132 2.66 2.89 -26.67
C ALA A 132 1.34 3.68 -26.85
N PRO A 133 0.64 3.64 -28.01
CA PRO A 133 -0.60 4.39 -28.20
C PRO A 133 -1.73 3.91 -27.28
N GLN A 134 -1.80 2.59 -27.02
CA GLN A 134 -2.80 2.01 -26.14
C GLN A 134 -2.48 2.29 -24.67
N ALA A 135 -1.21 2.26 -24.28
CA ALA A 135 -0.75 2.63 -22.94
C ALA A 135 -1.01 4.11 -22.65
N GLU A 136 -0.76 5.00 -23.62
CA GLU A 136 -1.07 6.43 -23.51
C GLU A 136 -2.58 6.65 -23.35
N THR A 137 -3.39 6.00 -24.18
CA THR A 137 -4.86 6.07 -24.09
C THR A 137 -5.36 5.58 -22.72
N TYR A 138 -4.87 4.42 -22.25
CA TYR A 138 -5.22 3.89 -20.95
C TYR A 138 -4.88 4.86 -19.82
N LEU A 139 -3.64 5.36 -19.78
CA LEU A 139 -3.17 6.27 -18.73
C LEU A 139 -3.92 7.62 -18.73
N ARG A 140 -4.26 8.17 -19.90
CA ARG A 140 -5.04 9.42 -20.00
C ARG A 140 -6.42 9.27 -19.37
N TYR A 141 -7.15 8.20 -19.70
CA TYR A 141 -8.46 7.94 -19.11
C TYR A 141 -8.38 7.52 -17.65
N PHE A 142 -7.37 6.73 -17.27
CA PHE A 142 -7.13 6.34 -15.88
C PHE A 142 -6.83 7.55 -14.99
N SER A 143 -6.08 8.53 -15.53
CA SER A 143 -5.70 9.73 -14.77
C SER A 143 -6.90 10.56 -14.33
N LEU A 144 -8.04 10.50 -15.03
CA LEU A 144 -9.30 11.14 -14.62
C LEU A 144 -9.81 10.59 -13.28
N GLY A 145 -9.48 9.35 -12.95
CA GLY A 145 -9.82 8.71 -11.67
C GLY A 145 -8.87 9.05 -10.51
N ILE A 146 -7.65 9.55 -10.79
CA ILE A 146 -6.64 9.81 -9.75
C ILE A 146 -7.12 10.77 -8.65
N PRO A 147 -7.81 11.90 -8.94
CA PRO A 147 -8.31 12.77 -7.88
C PRO A 147 -9.24 12.06 -6.90
N PHE A 148 -10.07 11.16 -7.40
CA PHE A 148 -11.02 10.40 -6.59
C PHE A 148 -10.35 9.27 -5.84
N MET A 149 -9.33 8.63 -6.41
CA MET A 149 -8.49 7.64 -5.75
C MET A 149 -7.76 8.26 -4.55
N VAL A 150 -7.10 9.40 -4.74
CA VAL A 150 -6.42 10.12 -3.65
C VAL A 150 -7.42 10.55 -2.58
N LEU A 151 -8.58 11.05 -2.97
CA LEU A 151 -9.64 11.42 -2.03
C LEU A 151 -10.13 10.23 -1.22
N TYR A 152 -10.38 9.09 -1.87
CA TYR A 152 -10.77 7.85 -1.19
C TYR A 152 -9.72 7.45 -0.15
N ASP A 153 -8.43 7.44 -0.50
CA ASP A 153 -7.36 7.02 0.39
C ASP A 153 -7.22 7.91 1.63
N PHE A 154 -7.37 9.23 1.46
CA PHE A 154 -7.36 10.18 2.58
C PHE A 154 -8.56 9.99 3.51
N LEU A 155 -9.76 9.84 2.95
CA LEU A 155 -10.97 9.62 3.75
C LEU A 155 -10.98 8.24 4.41
N ALA A 156 -10.53 7.20 3.71
CA ALA A 156 -10.34 5.88 4.30
C ALA A 156 -9.31 5.91 5.44
N ALA A 157 -8.27 6.75 5.35
CA ALA A 157 -7.32 6.96 6.44
C ALA A 157 -7.97 7.59 7.68
N VAL A 158 -8.94 8.50 7.50
CA VAL A 158 -9.76 9.05 8.60
C VAL A 158 -10.57 7.94 9.27
N PHE A 159 -11.26 7.10 8.49
CA PHE A 159 -12.01 5.96 9.04
C PHE A 159 -11.09 4.99 9.80
N ARG A 160 -9.93 4.66 9.26
CA ARG A 160 -8.93 3.84 9.95
C ARG A 160 -8.48 4.46 11.28
N ALA A 161 -8.29 5.78 11.30
CA ALA A 161 -7.85 6.50 12.50
C ALA A 161 -8.85 6.41 13.67
N VAL A 162 -10.14 6.30 13.38
CA VAL A 162 -11.20 6.11 14.40
C VAL A 162 -11.51 4.63 14.67
N GLY A 163 -10.78 3.72 14.01
CA GLY A 163 -10.95 2.27 14.21
C GLY A 163 -12.01 1.63 13.31
N ASP A 164 -12.57 2.35 12.37
CA ASP A 164 -13.56 1.81 11.44
C ASP A 164 -12.89 1.40 10.12
N THR A 165 -12.57 0.12 10.01
CA THR A 165 -12.04 -0.48 8.79
C THR A 165 -13.12 -1.17 7.95
N ARG A 166 -14.36 -1.30 8.49
CA ARG A 166 -15.45 -2.02 7.83
C ARG A 166 -16.15 -1.19 6.77
N ARG A 167 -16.45 0.09 7.08
CA ARG A 167 -17.12 0.95 6.10
C ARG A 167 -16.30 1.14 4.81
N PRO A 168 -15.00 1.45 4.85
CA PRO A 168 -14.15 1.45 3.65
C PRO A 168 -14.14 0.11 2.89
N LEU A 169 -14.15 -1.03 3.61
CA LEU A 169 -14.24 -2.35 2.98
C LEU A 169 -15.55 -2.51 2.19
N TYR A 170 -16.71 -2.18 2.78
CA TYR A 170 -17.99 -2.32 2.08
C TYR A 170 -18.06 -1.41 0.85
N VAL A 171 -17.54 -0.19 0.96
CA VAL A 171 -17.44 0.73 -0.20
C VAL A 171 -16.56 0.13 -1.29
N GLN A 172 -15.42 -0.47 -0.92
CA GLN A 172 -14.51 -1.10 -1.88
C GLN A 172 -15.13 -2.33 -2.57
N ILE A 173 -15.92 -3.15 -1.84
CA ILE A 173 -16.66 -4.27 -2.44
C ILE A 173 -17.64 -3.75 -3.50
N LEU A 174 -18.45 -2.76 -3.16
CA LEU A 174 -19.44 -2.21 -4.09
C LEU A 174 -18.78 -1.55 -5.31
N ALA A 175 -17.71 -0.80 -5.09
CA ALA A 175 -16.95 -0.17 -6.17
C ALA A 175 -16.28 -1.20 -7.09
N GLY A 176 -15.74 -2.28 -6.54
CA GLY A 176 -15.15 -3.36 -7.34
C GLY A 176 -16.17 -4.12 -8.16
N LEU A 177 -17.35 -4.40 -7.61
CA LEU A 177 -18.45 -4.99 -8.38
C LEU A 177 -18.93 -4.05 -9.49
N LEU A 178 -19.04 -2.76 -9.21
CA LEU A 178 -19.37 -1.74 -10.22
C LEU A 178 -18.29 -1.70 -11.31
N ASN A 179 -17.01 -1.69 -10.93
CA ASN A 179 -15.87 -1.73 -11.86
C ASN A 179 -15.97 -2.93 -12.81
N LEU A 180 -16.17 -4.14 -12.27
CA LEU A 180 -16.29 -5.36 -13.06
C LEU A 180 -17.49 -5.29 -14.03
N ALA A 181 -18.64 -4.82 -13.56
CA ALA A 181 -19.84 -4.67 -14.40
C ALA A 181 -19.62 -3.65 -15.54
N LEU A 182 -18.98 -2.51 -15.24
CA LEU A 182 -18.66 -1.48 -16.23
C LEU A 182 -17.60 -1.98 -17.22
N ASN A 183 -16.57 -2.70 -16.75
CA ASN A 183 -15.55 -3.30 -17.62
C ASN A 183 -16.16 -4.23 -18.66
N LEU A 184 -17.03 -5.15 -18.21
CA LEU A 184 -17.70 -6.08 -19.13
C LEU A 184 -18.58 -5.33 -20.13
N ASN A 185 -19.28 -4.29 -19.70
CA ASN A 185 -20.14 -3.50 -20.58
C ASN A 185 -19.32 -2.69 -21.61
N PHE A 186 -18.33 -1.90 -21.14
CA PHE A 186 -17.54 -1.00 -22.00
C PHE A 186 -16.63 -1.76 -22.96
N VAL A 187 -16.05 -2.89 -22.52
CA VAL A 187 -15.13 -3.67 -23.35
C VAL A 187 -15.89 -4.58 -24.32
N ILE A 188 -16.95 -5.28 -23.86
CA ILE A 188 -17.64 -6.29 -24.67
C ILE A 188 -18.73 -5.65 -25.54
N GLN A 189 -19.61 -4.84 -24.94
CA GLN A 189 -20.77 -4.28 -25.66
C GLN A 189 -20.38 -3.04 -26.45
N TRP A 190 -19.67 -2.10 -25.83
CA TRP A 190 -19.30 -0.82 -26.46
C TRP A 190 -17.98 -0.87 -27.20
N LYS A 191 -17.20 -1.98 -27.08
CA LYS A 191 -15.91 -2.21 -27.78
C LYS A 191 -14.89 -1.07 -27.59
N MET A 192 -14.87 -0.46 -26.41
CA MET A 192 -14.01 0.69 -26.11
C MET A 192 -12.54 0.30 -25.85
N GLY A 193 -12.20 -0.99 -25.88
CA GLY A 193 -10.83 -1.47 -25.68
C GLY A 193 -10.25 -1.06 -24.32
N VAL A 194 -8.99 -0.64 -24.30
CA VAL A 194 -8.28 -0.21 -23.07
C VAL A 194 -8.90 1.05 -22.43
N ALA A 195 -9.47 1.95 -23.25
CA ALA A 195 -10.16 3.13 -22.75
C ALA A 195 -11.35 2.76 -21.88
N GLY A 196 -12.10 1.70 -22.27
CA GLY A 196 -13.26 1.22 -21.50
C GLY A 196 -12.88 0.79 -20.09
N VAL A 197 -11.79 0.05 -19.93
CA VAL A 197 -11.29 -0.39 -18.61
C VAL A 197 -10.83 0.79 -17.76
N ALA A 198 -10.10 1.73 -18.35
CA ALA A 198 -9.63 2.91 -17.64
C ALA A 198 -10.79 3.81 -17.16
N ILE A 199 -11.81 4.00 -17.99
CA ILE A 199 -13.02 4.75 -17.63
C ILE A 199 -13.82 4.03 -16.55
N ALA A 200 -14.00 2.70 -16.65
CA ALA A 200 -14.68 1.90 -15.64
C ALA A 200 -14.00 2.05 -14.28
N THR A 201 -12.66 1.98 -14.24
CA THR A 201 -11.87 2.19 -13.02
C THR A 201 -12.05 3.61 -12.48
N SER A 202 -12.00 4.64 -13.35
CA SER A 202 -12.19 6.04 -12.95
C SER A 202 -13.59 6.29 -12.36
N ILE A 203 -14.64 5.72 -12.95
CA ILE A 203 -16.02 5.82 -12.43
C ILE A 203 -16.15 5.12 -11.07
N SER A 204 -15.52 3.96 -10.91
CA SER A 204 -15.56 3.20 -9.66
C SER A 204 -14.81 3.93 -8.54
N GLN A 205 -13.70 4.60 -8.84
CA GLN A 205 -12.99 5.45 -7.89
C GLN A 205 -13.83 6.68 -7.49
N LEU A 206 -14.48 7.33 -8.46
CA LEU A 206 -15.44 8.41 -8.19
C LEU A 206 -16.55 7.93 -7.26
N PHE A 207 -17.17 6.78 -7.54
CA PHE A 207 -18.19 6.17 -6.69
C PHE A 207 -17.68 5.97 -5.26
N SER A 208 -16.50 5.36 -5.10
CA SER A 208 -15.90 5.11 -3.79
C SER A 208 -15.69 6.40 -3.00
N ALA A 209 -15.13 7.42 -3.64
CA ALA A 209 -14.87 8.71 -3.02
C ALA A 209 -16.17 9.41 -2.60
N VAL A 210 -17.16 9.46 -3.49
CA VAL A 210 -18.46 10.09 -3.22
C VAL A 210 -19.16 9.39 -2.05
N VAL A 211 -19.17 8.06 -2.00
CA VAL A 211 -19.78 7.32 -0.89
C VAL A 211 -19.10 7.63 0.43
N LEU A 212 -17.75 7.68 0.49
CA LEU A 212 -17.04 8.05 1.72
C LEU A 212 -17.31 9.51 2.14
N VAL A 213 -17.40 10.45 1.18
CA VAL A 213 -17.79 11.83 1.46
C VAL A 213 -19.19 11.88 2.07
N ILE A 214 -20.18 11.17 1.50
CA ILE A 214 -21.54 11.10 2.02
C ILE A 214 -21.57 10.50 3.43
N LEU A 215 -20.80 9.43 3.67
CA LEU A 215 -20.72 8.81 4.98
C LEU A 215 -20.15 9.78 6.03
N LEU A 216 -19.08 10.51 5.73
CA LEU A 216 -18.51 11.52 6.64
C LEU A 216 -19.42 12.76 6.78
N ALA A 217 -20.12 13.16 5.73
CA ALA A 217 -21.11 14.26 5.80
C ALA A 217 -22.34 13.90 6.67
N ARG A 218 -22.64 12.62 6.83
CA ARG A 218 -23.71 12.12 7.72
C ARG A 218 -23.25 11.85 9.16
N GLU A 219 -21.92 11.89 9.40
CA GLU A 219 -21.38 11.78 10.74
C GLU A 219 -21.75 13.01 11.59
N LYS A 220 -21.72 12.83 12.91
CA LYS A 220 -22.02 13.90 13.88
C LYS A 220 -20.72 14.31 14.57
N GLU A 221 -20.71 15.48 15.15
CA GLU A 221 -19.61 16.01 15.94
C GLU A 221 -18.32 16.19 15.13
N ALA A 222 -17.18 15.77 15.70
CA ALA A 222 -15.83 16.01 15.15
C ALA A 222 -15.55 15.35 13.80
N LEU A 223 -16.29 14.31 13.42
CA LEU A 223 -16.12 13.61 12.14
C LEU A 223 -17.06 14.14 11.04
N HIS A 224 -17.85 15.17 11.32
CA HIS A 224 -18.74 15.76 10.34
C HIS A 224 -17.94 16.51 9.27
N LEU A 225 -17.98 16.01 8.04
CA LEU A 225 -17.39 16.68 6.88
C LEU A 225 -18.40 17.64 6.25
N HIS A 226 -17.98 18.87 6.02
CA HIS A 226 -18.72 19.84 5.20
C HIS A 226 -18.18 19.85 3.76
N PRO A 227 -18.79 19.14 2.78
CA PRO A 227 -18.24 18.93 1.46
C PRO A 227 -18.00 20.23 0.65
N LEU A 228 -18.75 21.27 0.95
CA LEU A 228 -18.64 22.57 0.26
C LEU A 228 -17.73 23.58 0.96
N ARG A 229 -17.16 23.23 2.12
CA ARG A 229 -16.26 24.10 2.88
C ARG A 229 -14.81 23.67 2.72
N PHE A 230 -14.12 24.25 1.77
CA PHE A 230 -12.69 24.04 1.55
C PHE A 230 -11.88 24.89 2.51
N ARG A 231 -11.15 24.26 3.42
CA ARG A 231 -10.30 24.96 4.39
C ARG A 231 -8.98 24.20 4.57
N ILE A 232 -7.88 24.96 4.64
CA ILE A 232 -6.56 24.44 4.96
C ILE A 232 -6.04 25.15 6.19
N HIS A 233 -5.86 24.40 7.25
CA HIS A 233 -5.20 24.87 8.47
C HIS A 233 -3.72 24.51 8.39
N ARG A 234 -2.84 25.53 8.36
CA ARG A 234 -1.39 25.35 8.12
C ARG A 234 -0.72 24.43 9.15
N ASP A 235 -1.12 24.50 10.41
CA ASP A 235 -0.61 23.64 11.49
C ASP A 235 -1.01 22.17 11.28
N LYS A 236 -2.21 21.91 10.78
CA LYS A 236 -2.71 20.56 10.45
C LYS A 236 -2.04 20.03 9.19
N LEU A 237 -1.93 20.85 8.14
CA LEU A 237 -1.21 20.50 6.92
C LEU A 237 0.25 20.14 7.23
N LYS A 238 0.94 20.96 8.06
CA LYS A 238 2.32 20.66 8.48
C LYS A 238 2.43 19.29 9.15
N LYS A 239 1.46 18.90 9.98
CA LYS A 239 1.43 17.55 10.61
C LYS A 239 1.21 16.44 9.59
N ILE A 240 0.29 16.61 8.65
CA ILE A 240 0.06 15.64 7.57
C ILE A 240 1.34 15.47 6.77
N VAL A 241 1.95 16.57 6.33
CA VAL A 241 3.13 16.55 5.45
C VAL A 241 4.37 16.01 6.19
N SER A 242 4.60 16.39 7.44
CA SER A 242 5.78 15.95 8.21
C SER A 242 5.84 14.43 8.43
N ILE A 243 4.70 13.77 8.43
CA ILE A 243 4.62 12.31 8.58
C ILE A 243 4.43 11.65 7.21
N GLY A 244 3.56 12.21 6.39
CA GLY A 244 3.13 11.62 5.14
C GLY A 244 4.14 11.75 4.01
N LEU A 245 4.80 12.89 3.86
CA LEU A 245 5.77 13.09 2.79
C LEU A 245 6.97 12.12 2.88
N PRO A 246 7.62 11.94 4.07
CA PRO A 246 8.67 10.93 4.19
C PRO A 246 8.15 9.51 3.91
N ALA A 247 6.92 9.18 4.31
CA ALA A 247 6.31 7.88 4.02
C ALA A 247 6.10 7.65 2.51
N GLY A 248 5.66 8.68 1.79
CA GLY A 248 5.49 8.63 0.33
C GLY A 248 6.83 8.51 -0.41
N ILE A 249 7.83 9.29 0.00
CA ILE A 249 9.19 9.18 -0.55
C ILE A 249 9.74 7.77 -0.34
N GLN A 250 9.57 7.18 0.84
CA GLN A 250 9.98 5.80 1.12
C GLN A 250 9.32 4.80 0.17
N GLY A 251 8.00 4.92 -0.07
CA GLY A 251 7.27 4.06 -1.01
C GLY A 251 7.78 4.18 -2.46
N THR A 252 8.03 5.40 -2.90
CA THR A 252 8.60 5.68 -4.23
C THR A 252 9.99 5.06 -4.39
N LEU A 253 10.86 5.23 -3.40
CA LEU A 253 12.22 4.66 -3.42
C LEU A 253 12.21 3.13 -3.41
N PHE A 254 11.27 2.50 -2.70
CA PHE A 254 11.08 1.05 -2.75
C PHE A 254 10.69 0.58 -4.14
N SER A 255 9.82 1.30 -4.83
CA SER A 255 9.43 0.97 -6.21
C SER A 255 10.63 1.04 -7.15
N ILE A 256 11.47 2.08 -7.03
CA ILE A 256 12.71 2.22 -7.84
C ILE A 256 13.67 1.06 -7.56
N SER A 257 13.89 0.72 -6.29
CA SER A 257 14.76 -0.40 -5.89
C SER A 257 14.28 -1.74 -6.47
N ASN A 258 12.96 -1.99 -6.46
CA ASN A 258 12.37 -3.19 -7.03
C ASN A 258 12.55 -3.26 -8.56
N VAL A 259 12.45 -2.12 -9.27
CA VAL A 259 12.73 -2.06 -10.72
C VAL A 259 14.18 -2.42 -11.03
N MET A 260 15.15 -1.99 -10.21
CA MET A 260 16.56 -2.35 -10.40
C MET A 260 16.80 -3.86 -10.22
N ILE A 261 16.22 -4.48 -9.20
CA ILE A 261 16.29 -5.93 -9.02
C ILE A 261 15.62 -6.66 -10.20
N GLN A 262 14.47 -6.18 -10.66
CA GLN A 262 13.79 -6.77 -11.81
C GLN A 262 14.64 -6.68 -13.08
N SER A 263 15.35 -5.58 -13.27
CA SER A 263 16.31 -5.44 -14.40
C SER A 263 17.42 -6.50 -14.34
N ALA A 264 17.94 -6.81 -13.17
CA ALA A 264 18.90 -7.89 -12.99
C ALA A 264 18.30 -9.29 -13.27
N ILE A 265 17.04 -9.53 -12.83
CA ILE A 265 16.32 -10.80 -13.15
C ILE A 265 16.16 -10.96 -14.65
N ASN A 266 15.87 -9.88 -15.38
CA ASN A 266 15.64 -9.90 -16.81
C ASN A 266 16.83 -10.41 -17.61
N THR A 267 18.07 -10.29 -17.09
CA THR A 267 19.28 -10.83 -17.75
C THR A 267 19.34 -12.34 -17.81
N PHE A 268 18.52 -13.06 -17.01
CA PHE A 268 18.44 -14.52 -16.98
C PHE A 268 17.41 -15.11 -17.95
N GLY A 269 16.77 -14.27 -18.78
CA GLY A 269 15.87 -14.72 -19.83
C GLY A 269 14.39 -14.78 -19.43
N SER A 270 13.56 -15.19 -20.39
CA SER A 270 12.09 -15.11 -20.28
C SER A 270 11.49 -16.04 -19.22
N GLN A 271 12.09 -17.21 -18.98
CA GLN A 271 11.61 -18.14 -17.95
C GLN A 271 11.81 -17.58 -16.54
N ALA A 272 12.98 -16.96 -16.26
CA ALA A 272 13.25 -16.29 -14.99
C ALA A 272 12.29 -15.10 -14.78
N MET A 273 12.02 -14.32 -15.83
CA MET A 273 11.06 -13.21 -15.80
C MET A 273 9.64 -13.70 -15.49
N ALA A 274 9.19 -14.75 -16.17
CA ALA A 274 7.87 -15.33 -15.93
C ALA A 274 7.74 -15.87 -14.50
N ALA A 275 8.74 -16.59 -14.02
CA ALA A 275 8.79 -17.12 -12.67
C ALA A 275 8.77 -16.00 -11.61
N ALA A 276 9.52 -14.93 -11.83
CA ALA A 276 9.54 -13.75 -10.95
C ALA A 276 8.17 -13.07 -10.89
N THR A 277 7.48 -12.96 -12.02
CA THR A 277 6.13 -12.38 -12.10
C THR A 277 5.10 -13.23 -11.34
N ILE A 278 5.12 -14.55 -11.54
CA ILE A 278 4.22 -15.49 -10.84
C ILE A 278 4.45 -15.39 -9.31
N SER A 279 5.72 -15.47 -8.89
CA SER A 279 6.07 -15.37 -7.48
C SER A 279 5.65 -14.03 -6.86
N ALA A 280 5.88 -12.91 -7.56
CA ALA A 280 5.50 -11.57 -7.09
C ALA A 280 3.98 -11.44 -6.90
N ASN A 281 3.16 -12.05 -7.75
CA ASN A 281 1.71 -12.08 -7.57
C ASN A 281 1.30 -12.86 -6.32
N LEU A 282 1.95 -14.00 -6.04
CA LEU A 282 1.68 -14.78 -4.82
C LEU A 282 2.20 -14.05 -3.56
N GLU A 283 3.38 -13.43 -3.64
CA GLU A 283 3.94 -12.59 -2.57
C GLU A 283 3.03 -11.40 -2.23
N GLY A 284 2.30 -10.86 -3.21
CA GLY A 284 1.36 -9.75 -3.03
C GLY A 284 0.30 -10.00 -1.95
N PHE A 285 -0.22 -11.22 -1.86
CA PHE A 285 -1.18 -11.59 -0.80
C PHE A 285 -0.55 -11.57 0.60
N VAL A 286 0.70 -12.03 0.70
CA VAL A 286 1.45 -12.01 1.95
C VAL A 286 1.77 -10.57 2.34
N TYR A 287 2.25 -9.77 1.38
CA TYR A 287 2.58 -8.35 1.57
C TYR A 287 1.39 -7.55 2.11
N ILE A 288 0.19 -7.71 1.52
CA ILE A 288 -1.02 -7.02 1.96
C ILE A 288 -1.34 -7.34 3.42
N SER A 289 -1.20 -8.61 3.82
CA SER A 289 -1.45 -9.03 5.18
C SER A 289 -0.48 -8.37 6.17
N MET A 290 0.81 -8.33 5.84
CA MET A 290 1.84 -7.69 6.67
C MET A 290 1.64 -6.17 6.75
N ASN A 291 1.36 -5.52 5.63
CA ASN A 291 1.10 -4.08 5.57
C ASN A 291 -0.16 -3.69 6.37
N SER A 292 -1.20 -4.52 6.37
CA SER A 292 -2.40 -4.29 7.17
C SER A 292 -2.11 -4.29 8.67
N ILE A 293 -1.21 -5.17 9.15
CA ILE A 293 -0.76 -5.20 10.54
C ILE A 293 0.04 -3.92 10.88
N SER A 294 0.92 -3.50 9.98
CA SER A 294 1.68 -2.24 10.11
C SER A 294 0.75 -1.03 10.24
N GLN A 295 -0.30 -0.95 9.42
CA GLN A 295 -1.31 0.11 9.51
C GLN A 295 -2.09 0.04 10.83
N GLY A 296 -2.42 -1.16 11.31
CA GLY A 296 -3.02 -1.38 12.63
C GLY A 296 -2.10 -0.88 13.74
N GLN A 297 -0.85 -1.32 13.74
CA GLN A 297 0.18 -0.89 14.69
C GLN A 297 0.26 0.64 14.77
N MET A 298 0.33 1.31 13.61
CA MET A 298 0.41 2.75 13.50
C MET A 298 -0.80 3.46 14.13
N SER A 299 -2.02 3.02 13.81
CA SER A 299 -3.26 3.61 14.31
C SER A 299 -3.41 3.41 15.82
N PHE A 300 -3.15 2.18 16.32
CA PHE A 300 -3.19 1.88 17.76
C PHE A 300 -2.17 2.68 18.57
N VAL A 301 -0.91 2.75 18.10
CA VAL A 301 0.13 3.55 18.76
C VAL A 301 -0.27 5.02 18.79
N SER A 302 -0.70 5.60 17.68
CA SER A 302 -1.08 7.01 17.59
C SER A 302 -2.23 7.36 18.53
N GLN A 303 -3.27 6.53 18.57
CA GLN A 303 -4.45 6.78 19.41
C GLN A 303 -4.11 6.65 20.90
N ASN A 304 -3.32 5.62 21.29
CA ASN A 304 -2.89 5.44 22.68
C ASN A 304 -1.94 6.56 23.15
N LEU A 305 -1.08 7.07 22.25
CA LEU A 305 -0.24 8.25 22.56
C LEU A 305 -1.08 9.50 22.78
N GLY A 306 -2.10 9.72 21.95
CA GLY A 306 -3.05 10.82 22.14
C GLY A 306 -3.75 10.74 23.48
N ALA A 307 -4.19 9.54 23.87
CA ALA A 307 -4.87 9.24 25.13
C ALA A 307 -3.92 9.18 26.35
N LYS A 308 -2.60 9.42 26.18
CA LYS A 308 -1.56 9.27 27.19
C LYS A 308 -1.50 7.87 27.86
N LYS A 309 -1.95 6.83 27.13
CA LYS A 309 -1.96 5.43 27.59
C LYS A 309 -0.65 4.73 27.21
N TYR A 310 0.45 5.18 27.79
CA TYR A 310 1.81 4.73 27.46
C TYR A 310 2.11 3.29 27.88
N SER A 311 1.46 2.78 28.94
CA SER A 311 1.61 1.41 29.40
C SER A 311 1.22 0.38 28.32
N ARG A 312 0.29 0.74 27.42
CA ARG A 312 -0.23 -0.14 26.40
C ARG A 312 0.70 -0.31 25.19
N LEU A 313 1.66 0.61 24.97
CA LEU A 313 2.49 0.65 23.75
C LEU A 313 3.28 -0.64 23.52
N ASN A 314 3.85 -1.23 24.59
CA ASN A 314 4.57 -2.51 24.48
C ASN A 314 3.61 -3.67 24.17
N GLY A 315 2.40 -3.65 24.75
CA GLY A 315 1.35 -4.63 24.47
C GLY A 315 0.86 -4.56 23.02
N ILE A 316 0.79 -3.35 22.43
CA ILE A 316 0.42 -3.14 21.03
C ILE A 316 1.49 -3.78 20.12
N LEU A 317 2.77 -3.50 20.35
CA LEU A 317 3.86 -4.12 19.57
C LEU A 317 3.84 -5.64 19.70
N LYS A 318 3.70 -6.18 20.93
CA LYS A 318 3.63 -7.63 21.16
C LYS A 318 2.47 -8.26 20.39
N SER A 319 1.28 -7.64 20.43
CA SER A 319 0.09 -8.14 19.72
C SER A 319 0.27 -8.10 18.19
N SER A 320 0.87 -7.04 17.65
CA SER A 320 1.19 -6.94 16.21
C SER A 320 2.18 -8.02 15.79
N LEU A 321 3.25 -8.22 16.55
CA LEU A 321 4.23 -9.27 16.27
C LEU A 321 3.63 -10.66 16.36
N THR A 322 2.74 -10.92 17.35
CA THR A 322 2.03 -12.21 17.46
C THR A 322 1.19 -12.47 16.21
N LEU A 323 0.40 -11.49 15.74
CA LEU A 323 -0.38 -11.63 14.50
C LEU A 323 0.50 -11.84 13.29
N LEU A 324 1.57 -11.08 13.18
CA LEU A 324 2.54 -11.17 12.10
C LEU A 324 3.16 -12.56 12.03
N PHE A 325 3.66 -13.08 13.14
CA PHE A 325 4.26 -14.42 13.20
C PHE A 325 3.24 -15.51 12.88
N SER A 326 1.99 -15.38 13.34
CA SER A 326 0.92 -16.31 13.00
C SER A 326 0.62 -16.34 11.50
N ILE A 327 0.55 -15.18 10.85
CA ILE A 327 0.30 -15.07 9.40
C ILE A 327 1.53 -15.56 8.62
N ALA A 328 2.74 -15.17 9.02
CA ALA A 328 3.98 -15.62 8.38
C ALA A 328 4.15 -17.13 8.44
N LEU A 329 3.84 -17.74 9.59
CA LEU A 329 3.87 -19.18 9.76
C LEU A 329 2.83 -19.86 8.85
N LEU A 330 1.59 -19.36 8.86
CA LEU A 330 0.52 -19.90 8.01
C LEU A 330 0.88 -19.83 6.53
N THR A 331 1.34 -18.68 6.05
CA THR A 331 1.73 -18.50 4.65
C THR A 331 2.97 -19.30 4.30
N GLY A 332 3.94 -19.43 5.21
CA GLY A 332 5.10 -20.30 5.03
C GLY A 332 4.71 -21.78 4.88
N ILE A 333 3.78 -22.29 5.70
CA ILE A 333 3.23 -23.63 5.59
C ILE A 333 2.51 -23.83 4.25
N ILE A 334 1.68 -22.87 3.84
CA ILE A 334 0.96 -22.93 2.57
C ILE A 334 1.95 -22.99 1.38
N VAL A 335 2.98 -22.16 1.40
CA VAL A 335 4.00 -22.15 0.33
C VAL A 335 4.83 -23.43 0.34
N PHE A 336 5.15 -23.96 1.52
CA PHE A 336 5.90 -25.22 1.64
C PHE A 336 5.16 -26.39 0.98
N PHE A 337 3.89 -26.59 1.30
CA PHE A 337 3.11 -27.71 0.79
C PHE A 337 2.54 -27.49 -0.61
N PHE A 338 2.17 -26.27 -0.94
CA PHE A 338 1.39 -25.93 -2.14
C PHE A 338 2.08 -24.97 -3.10
N GLY A 339 3.29 -24.49 -2.82
CA GLY A 339 3.95 -23.43 -3.60
C GLY A 339 4.07 -23.78 -5.08
N ARG A 340 4.45 -25.03 -5.43
CA ARG A 340 4.49 -25.51 -6.82
C ARG A 340 3.10 -25.56 -7.46
N ASN A 341 2.09 -26.00 -6.72
CA ASN A 341 0.72 -26.09 -7.21
C ASN A 341 0.12 -24.68 -7.44
N LEU A 342 0.39 -23.75 -6.53
CA LEU A 342 -0.01 -22.35 -6.67
C LEU A 342 0.64 -21.69 -7.90
N ALA A 343 1.93 -21.89 -8.12
CA ALA A 343 2.60 -21.44 -9.33
C ALA A 343 2.05 -22.15 -10.58
N GLY A 344 1.67 -23.43 -10.46
CA GLY A 344 1.07 -24.25 -11.51
C GLY A 344 -0.30 -23.78 -12.00
N ILE A 345 -0.98 -22.89 -11.27
CA ILE A 345 -2.21 -22.23 -11.73
C ILE A 345 -1.91 -21.29 -12.90
N PHE A 346 -0.70 -20.69 -12.94
CA PHE A 346 -0.30 -19.69 -13.93
C PHE A 346 0.39 -20.31 -15.14
N THR A 347 1.12 -21.43 -14.96
CA THR A 347 1.89 -22.06 -16.04
C THR A 347 2.04 -23.55 -15.83
N LYS A 348 2.26 -24.27 -16.93
CA LYS A 348 2.63 -25.71 -16.92
C LYS A 348 4.10 -25.93 -17.27
N ASP A 349 4.84 -24.87 -17.58
CA ASP A 349 6.27 -24.97 -17.91
C ASP A 349 7.08 -25.39 -16.68
N GLY A 350 7.77 -26.52 -16.78
CA GLY A 350 8.51 -27.13 -15.67
C GLY A 350 9.67 -26.27 -15.17
N GLU A 351 10.36 -25.55 -16.07
CA GLU A 351 11.49 -24.69 -15.72
C GLU A 351 11.02 -23.42 -15.01
N VAL A 352 9.96 -22.78 -15.51
CA VAL A 352 9.32 -21.62 -14.85
C VAL A 352 8.83 -22.00 -13.48
N LEU A 353 8.20 -23.19 -13.31
CA LEU A 353 7.75 -23.68 -12.01
C LEU A 353 8.92 -23.90 -11.03
N GLN A 354 10.06 -24.38 -11.52
CA GLN A 354 11.26 -24.58 -10.70
C GLN A 354 11.80 -23.25 -10.18
N TYR A 355 11.99 -22.26 -11.06
CA TYR A 355 12.46 -20.92 -10.67
C TYR A 355 11.45 -20.20 -9.74
N ALA A 356 10.15 -20.34 -9.99
CA ALA A 356 9.13 -19.76 -9.15
C ALA A 356 9.14 -20.37 -7.75
N LYS A 357 9.27 -21.70 -7.64
CA LYS A 357 9.37 -22.40 -6.36
C LYS A 357 10.60 -21.95 -5.58
N GLU A 358 11.78 -21.91 -6.24
CA GLU A 358 13.03 -21.47 -5.61
C GLU A 358 12.91 -20.03 -5.06
N ARG A 359 12.35 -19.11 -5.84
CA ARG A 359 12.12 -17.73 -5.39
C ARG A 359 11.16 -17.67 -4.21
N LEU A 360 10.04 -18.38 -4.27
CA LEU A 360 9.06 -18.41 -3.17
C LEU A 360 9.68 -18.94 -1.88
N GLU A 361 10.50 -19.98 -1.93
CA GLU A 361 11.18 -20.54 -0.76
C GLU A 361 12.16 -19.53 -0.15
N ILE A 362 12.95 -18.84 -0.97
CA ILE A 362 13.95 -17.87 -0.48
C ILE A 362 13.29 -16.61 0.08
N ILE A 363 12.16 -16.17 -0.48
CA ILE A 363 11.54 -14.90 -0.12
C ILE A 363 10.44 -15.07 0.93
N VAL A 364 9.54 -16.06 0.79
CA VAL A 364 8.36 -16.18 1.66
C VAL A 364 8.72 -16.63 3.07
N TYR A 365 9.69 -17.52 3.24
CA TYR A 365 10.08 -17.94 4.59
C TYR A 365 10.66 -16.78 5.43
N PRO A 366 11.57 -15.94 4.92
CA PRO A 366 12.03 -14.77 5.65
C PRO A 366 11.04 -13.58 5.65
N TYR A 367 9.85 -13.70 5.02
CA TYR A 367 8.87 -12.61 4.98
C TYR A 367 8.44 -12.13 6.37
N MET A 368 8.60 -12.99 7.38
CA MET A 368 8.47 -12.63 8.78
C MET A 368 9.38 -11.45 9.17
N ILE A 369 10.60 -11.40 8.64
CA ILE A 369 11.57 -10.31 8.90
C ILE A 369 11.09 -9.02 8.23
N PHE A 370 10.60 -9.12 6.98
CA PHE A 370 9.97 -7.99 6.29
C PHE A 370 8.78 -7.44 7.07
N GLY A 371 7.87 -8.31 7.50
CA GLY A 371 6.70 -7.90 8.28
C GLY A 371 7.07 -7.27 9.63
N MET A 372 8.10 -7.78 10.31
CA MET A 372 8.64 -7.19 11.54
C MET A 372 9.19 -5.77 11.26
N MET A 373 9.95 -5.62 10.19
CA MET A 373 10.46 -4.32 9.73
C MET A 373 9.31 -3.35 9.47
N ASP A 374 8.29 -3.75 8.70
CA ASP A 374 7.16 -2.89 8.35
C ASP A 374 6.31 -2.53 9.59
N THR A 375 6.11 -3.47 10.52
CA THR A 375 5.44 -3.24 11.81
C THR A 375 6.20 -2.20 12.66
N LEU A 376 7.54 -2.25 12.69
CA LEU A 376 8.36 -1.24 13.38
C LEU A 376 8.27 0.14 12.71
N VAL A 377 8.25 0.19 11.38
CA VAL A 377 7.99 1.43 10.63
C VAL A 377 6.61 1.99 11.02
N GLY A 378 5.58 1.13 11.07
CA GLY A 378 4.24 1.52 11.52
C GLY A 378 4.24 2.07 12.95
N ALA A 379 4.95 1.42 13.88
CA ALA A 379 5.11 1.90 15.25
C ALA A 379 5.77 3.29 15.31
N LEU A 380 6.90 3.46 14.62
CA LEU A 380 7.64 4.74 14.59
C LEU A 380 6.81 5.87 13.99
N ARG A 381 6.09 5.60 12.89
CA ARG A 381 5.13 6.56 12.33
C ARG A 381 4.01 6.89 13.31
N GLY A 382 3.52 5.89 14.05
CA GLY A 382 2.55 6.07 15.13
C GLY A 382 3.08 6.98 16.24
N PHE A 383 4.36 6.92 16.57
CA PHE A 383 5.02 7.89 17.46
C PHE A 383 5.12 9.29 16.83
N GLY A 384 4.90 9.45 15.55
CA GLY A 384 5.06 10.69 14.78
C GLY A 384 6.47 10.84 14.18
N CYS A 385 7.29 9.79 14.26
CA CYS A 385 8.63 9.75 13.68
C CYS A 385 8.55 9.07 12.31
N SER A 386 8.59 9.83 11.23
CA SER A 386 8.52 9.28 9.85
C SER A 386 9.81 9.45 9.06
N ILE A 387 10.60 10.47 9.39
CA ILE A 387 11.87 10.75 8.72
C ILE A 387 12.91 9.67 9.03
N GLN A 388 13.03 9.26 10.30
CA GLN A 388 14.03 8.28 10.73
C GLN A 388 13.82 6.90 10.06
N PRO A 389 12.59 6.29 10.12
CA PRO A 389 12.37 5.02 9.41
C PRO A 389 12.52 5.15 7.89
N MET A 390 12.21 6.30 7.29
CA MET A 390 12.48 6.56 5.88
C MET A 390 13.98 6.43 5.56
N PHE A 391 14.85 7.13 6.32
CA PHE A 391 16.31 7.06 6.09
C PHE A 391 16.88 5.68 6.37
N ILE A 392 16.45 5.01 7.45
CA ILE A 392 16.89 3.64 7.77
C ILE A 392 16.52 2.69 6.63
N SER A 393 15.29 2.78 6.11
CA SER A 393 14.83 1.94 5.00
C SER A 393 15.50 2.31 3.67
N LEU A 394 15.77 3.59 3.43
CA LEU A 394 16.53 4.02 2.25
C LEU A 394 17.92 3.39 2.21
N VAL A 395 18.66 3.48 3.32
CA VAL A 395 20.00 2.91 3.41
C VAL A 395 19.96 1.38 3.43
N GLY A 396 19.12 0.81 4.30
CA GLY A 396 19.10 -0.63 4.56
C GLY A 396 18.50 -1.46 3.41
N ILE A 397 17.53 -0.91 2.65
CA ILE A 397 16.90 -1.63 1.52
C ILE A 397 17.32 -1.05 0.19
N CYS A 398 17.09 0.25 -0.06
CA CYS A 398 17.27 0.79 -1.39
C CYS A 398 18.76 0.84 -1.77
N LEU A 399 19.58 1.51 -0.96
CA LEU A 399 21.00 1.64 -1.26
C LEU A 399 21.73 0.30 -1.20
N SER A 400 21.38 -0.59 -0.26
CA SER A 400 22.01 -1.92 -0.18
C SER A 400 21.72 -2.78 -1.41
N ARG A 401 20.49 -2.73 -1.97
CA ARG A 401 20.13 -3.45 -3.19
C ARG A 401 20.74 -2.82 -4.44
N VAL A 402 20.79 -1.48 -4.50
CA VAL A 402 21.49 -0.77 -5.57
C VAL A 402 22.96 -1.16 -5.57
N PHE A 403 23.62 -1.14 -4.39
CA PHE A 403 24.98 -1.58 -4.23
C PHE A 403 25.18 -3.05 -4.64
N TYR A 404 24.25 -3.94 -4.24
CA TYR A 404 24.30 -5.33 -4.65
C TYR A 404 24.26 -5.47 -6.17
N VAL A 405 23.29 -4.85 -6.85
CA VAL A 405 23.13 -4.98 -8.30
C VAL A 405 24.29 -4.34 -9.07
N MET A 406 24.82 -3.21 -8.63
CA MET A 406 25.85 -2.48 -9.34
C MET A 406 27.26 -2.99 -9.07
N VAL A 407 27.53 -3.50 -7.86
CA VAL A 407 28.89 -3.83 -7.40
C VAL A 407 29.07 -5.34 -7.22
N LEU A 408 28.18 -6.02 -6.51
CA LEU A 408 28.34 -7.44 -6.19
C LEU A 408 27.85 -8.35 -7.31
N PHE A 409 26.72 -8.06 -7.92
CA PHE A 409 26.12 -8.89 -8.96
C PHE A 409 27.02 -9.14 -10.18
N PRO A 410 27.88 -8.20 -10.65
CA PRO A 410 28.83 -8.47 -11.71
C PRO A 410 29.96 -9.45 -11.32
N MET A 411 30.19 -9.70 -10.02
CA MET A 411 31.20 -10.64 -9.54
C MET A 411 30.70 -12.08 -9.69
N GLU A 412 31.53 -12.98 -10.21
CA GLU A 412 31.17 -14.38 -10.52
C GLU A 412 30.50 -15.10 -9.33
N PHE A 413 30.99 -14.90 -8.12
CA PHE A 413 30.44 -15.53 -6.90
C PHE A 413 29.02 -15.10 -6.59
N PHE A 414 28.63 -13.85 -6.92
CA PHE A 414 27.32 -13.27 -6.65
C PHE A 414 26.39 -13.27 -7.87
N HIS A 415 26.90 -13.71 -9.04
CA HIS A 415 26.14 -13.74 -10.28
C HIS A 415 25.21 -14.96 -10.31
N GLY A 416 23.90 -14.72 -10.20
CA GLY A 416 22.91 -15.79 -10.24
C GLY A 416 21.56 -15.35 -9.65
N LEU A 417 20.49 -16.07 -10.01
CA LEU A 417 19.14 -15.80 -9.48
C LEU A 417 19.06 -16.02 -7.96
N ARG A 418 19.66 -17.10 -7.48
CA ARG A 418 19.62 -17.43 -6.06
C ARG A 418 20.32 -16.41 -5.17
N PRO A 419 21.58 -15.99 -5.44
CA PRO A 419 22.20 -14.90 -4.70
C PRO A 419 21.44 -13.58 -4.78
N LEU A 420 20.82 -13.28 -5.96
CA LEU A 420 20.01 -12.10 -6.16
C LEU A 420 18.77 -12.13 -5.24
N TYR A 421 18.09 -13.27 -5.13
CA TYR A 421 16.94 -13.41 -4.22
C TYR A 421 17.34 -13.34 -2.74
N ILE A 422 18.51 -13.85 -2.36
CA ILE A 422 19.04 -13.78 -1.00
C ILE A 422 19.30 -12.32 -0.57
N SER A 423 19.54 -11.41 -1.52
CA SER A 423 19.69 -9.98 -1.22
C SER A 423 18.48 -9.36 -0.52
N TYR A 424 17.27 -9.91 -0.75
CA TYR A 424 16.05 -9.46 -0.09
C TYR A 424 16.08 -9.67 1.44
N PRO A 425 16.17 -10.92 1.94
CA PRO A 425 16.21 -11.15 3.39
C PRO A 425 17.43 -10.50 4.06
N VAL A 426 18.57 -10.39 3.40
CA VAL A 426 19.75 -9.71 3.96
C VAL A 426 19.46 -8.22 4.17
N SER A 427 18.90 -7.53 3.17
CA SER A 427 18.50 -6.13 3.29
C SER A 427 17.43 -5.92 4.36
N TRP A 428 16.47 -6.85 4.50
CA TRP A 428 15.45 -6.80 5.54
C TRP A 428 16.01 -6.98 6.95
N MET A 429 16.97 -7.90 7.14
CA MET A 429 17.62 -8.11 8.45
C MET A 429 18.36 -6.86 8.92
N ILE A 430 19.17 -6.25 8.05
CA ILE A 430 19.91 -5.02 8.35
C ILE A 430 18.95 -3.91 8.75
N THR A 431 17.88 -3.73 7.96
CA THR A 431 16.89 -2.68 8.19
C THR A 431 16.09 -2.95 9.46
N ALA A 432 15.62 -4.18 9.67
CA ALA A 432 14.85 -4.55 10.85
C ALA A 432 15.66 -4.33 12.13
N PHE A 433 16.93 -4.73 12.15
CA PHE A 433 17.83 -4.51 13.30
C PHE A 433 17.98 -3.02 13.62
N SER A 434 18.25 -2.19 12.60
CA SER A 434 18.36 -0.75 12.76
C SER A 434 17.05 -0.11 13.27
N LEU A 435 15.90 -0.56 12.77
CA LEU A 435 14.58 -0.09 13.21
C LEU A 435 14.26 -0.53 14.65
N TRP A 436 14.72 -1.72 15.09
CA TRP A 436 14.60 -2.16 16.48
C TRP A 436 15.36 -1.22 17.42
N ILE A 437 16.60 -0.89 17.11
CA ILE A 437 17.40 0.07 17.90
C ILE A 437 16.66 1.40 17.99
N MET A 438 16.15 1.91 16.85
CA MET A 438 15.44 3.17 16.80
C MET A 438 14.13 3.11 17.58
N TYR A 439 13.36 2.02 17.48
CA TYR A 439 12.15 1.82 18.25
C TYR A 439 12.41 1.89 19.77
N PHE A 440 13.42 1.17 20.26
CA PHE A 440 13.75 1.20 21.69
C PHE A 440 14.24 2.59 22.14
N TYR A 441 15.01 3.28 21.30
CA TYR A 441 15.44 4.64 21.58
C TYR A 441 14.24 5.60 21.74
N ILE A 442 13.31 5.59 20.79
CA ILE A 442 12.10 6.40 20.83
C ILE A 442 11.20 5.99 22.00
N ARG A 443 10.99 4.68 22.21
CA ARG A 443 10.12 4.16 23.29
C ARG A 443 10.61 4.56 24.67
N LYS A 444 11.93 4.67 24.90
CA LYS A 444 12.51 5.14 26.16
C LYS A 444 12.19 6.59 26.48
N GLN A 445 11.85 7.40 25.49
CA GLN A 445 11.48 8.81 25.71
C GLN A 445 10.05 8.96 26.28
N TYR A 446 9.26 7.90 26.27
CA TYR A 446 7.89 7.89 26.77
C TYR A 446 7.81 7.13 28.11
N PRO A 447 6.97 7.57 29.05
CA PRO A 447 6.78 6.91 30.34
C PRO A 447 6.34 5.45 30.18
N LYS A 448 6.60 4.64 31.23
CA LYS A 448 6.10 3.25 31.30
C LYS A 448 4.71 3.15 31.90
N VAL A 449 4.26 4.20 32.60
CA VAL A 449 2.98 4.29 33.30
C VAL A 449 2.10 5.35 32.64
N ASP A 450 0.79 5.18 32.80
CA ASP A 450 -0.18 6.13 32.28
C ASP A 450 -0.28 7.35 33.21
N TYR A 451 -0.39 8.54 32.62
CA TYR A 451 -0.78 9.73 33.37
C TYR A 451 -2.31 9.85 33.35
N ARG A 452 -2.86 10.11 34.54
CA ARG A 452 -4.29 10.42 34.70
C ARG A 452 -4.64 11.79 34.11
#